data_b3dea040182c6b1a1581aa5cd015a1fb
#
_entry.id   b3dea040182c6b1a1581aa5cd015a1fb
#
_cell.length_a   1.000
_cell.length_b   1.000
_cell.length_c   1.000
_cell.angle_alpha   90.00
_cell.angle_beta   90.00
_cell.angle_gamma   90.00
#
_symmetry.space_group_name_H-M   'P 1'
#
loop_
_entity.id
_entity.type
_entity.pdbx_description
1 polymer ?
#
loop_
_entity_poly.entity_id
_entity_poly.type
_entity_poly.pdbx_seq_one_letter_code
_entity_poly.pdbx_strand_id
1 'polypeptide(L)'
;MEGLSPLHRRVAGIDVHRMLHVVTVLIEQPDGSVSKHSREFGGFRRDCRALAAWLAELQVQLVVMESTGIYWKSVYAHLENAGITAWVVNAHFIKHVPGRKTDMLDSEWLAVLARFGLVRGSFIPPKDLRELRLVSRYRRKLSATCASQINRLHKMLDDGGIKLGAVVADIGGVSARAMVRGLIEG
;
A
#
# COMPACT_ATOMS: atom_id res chain seq x y z
N MET A 1 1.37 18.49 24.04
CA MET A 1 -0.07 18.13 23.94
C MET A 1 -0.74 18.28 25.32
N GLU A 2 -0.42 19.36 25.98
CA GLU A 2 -1.03 19.73 27.27
C GLU A 2 -2.54 19.95 27.06
N GLY A 3 -3.36 19.39 27.96
CA GLY A 3 -4.82 19.56 27.94
C GLY A 3 -5.63 18.57 27.09
N LEU A 4 -4.98 17.63 26.37
CA LEU A 4 -5.69 16.58 25.63
C LEU A 4 -5.76 15.29 26.45
N SER A 5 -6.96 14.71 26.60
CA SER A 5 -7.13 13.39 27.19
C SER A 5 -6.87 12.27 26.15
N PRO A 6 -6.16 11.21 26.49
CA PRO A 6 -5.93 10.11 25.57
C PRO A 6 -7.24 9.36 25.26
N LEU A 7 -7.46 9.05 23.98
CA LEU A 7 -8.59 8.23 23.51
C LEU A 7 -8.28 6.73 23.55
N HIS A 8 -7.01 6.38 23.39
CA HIS A 8 -6.55 5.00 23.38
C HIS A 8 -5.40 4.79 24.34
N ARG A 9 -5.45 3.74 25.14
CA ARG A 9 -4.44 3.42 26.16
C ARG A 9 -3.28 2.60 25.63
N ARG A 10 -3.50 1.79 24.58
CA ARG A 10 -2.51 0.89 23.98
C ARG A 10 -2.50 1.09 22.48
N VAL A 11 -1.52 1.79 21.98
CA VAL A 11 -1.44 2.18 20.56
C VAL A 11 -0.07 1.90 20.00
N ALA A 12 -0.02 1.69 18.68
CA ALA A 12 1.24 1.56 17.97
C ALA A 12 1.28 2.49 16.75
N GLY A 13 2.45 3.03 16.50
CA GLY A 13 2.79 3.67 15.24
C GLY A 13 3.80 2.82 14.47
N ILE A 14 3.63 2.70 13.18
CA ILE A 14 4.54 1.97 12.30
C ILE A 14 5.05 2.89 11.20
N ASP A 15 6.35 3.10 11.18
CA ASP A 15 7.04 3.67 10.03
C ASP A 15 7.37 2.53 9.07
N VAL A 16 6.74 2.57 7.88
CA VAL A 16 6.74 1.44 6.93
C VAL A 16 7.67 1.74 5.77
N HIS A 17 8.75 0.98 5.67
CA HIS A 17 9.66 0.97 4.53
C HIS A 17 9.60 -0.36 3.76
N ARG A 18 10.28 -0.42 2.60
CA ARG A 18 10.31 -1.62 1.76
C ARG A 18 10.87 -2.86 2.48
N MET A 19 11.95 -2.71 3.22
CA MET A 19 12.72 -3.80 3.82
C MET A 19 12.72 -3.78 5.35
N LEU A 20 12.21 -2.71 5.94
CA LEU A 20 12.24 -2.47 7.38
C LEU A 20 10.93 -1.81 7.82
N HIS A 21 10.44 -2.22 8.96
CA HIS A 21 9.31 -1.58 9.65
C HIS A 21 9.75 -1.23 11.07
N VAL A 22 9.76 0.06 11.38
CA VAL A 22 10.05 0.55 12.73
C VAL A 22 8.73 0.74 13.48
N VAL A 23 8.58 0.05 14.59
CA VAL A 23 7.33 0.03 15.36
C VAL A 23 7.57 0.60 16.74
N THR A 24 6.75 1.56 17.13
CA THR A 24 6.72 2.09 18.50
C THR A 24 5.34 1.87 19.10
N VAL A 25 5.30 1.21 20.26
CA VAL A 25 4.08 0.96 21.03
C VAL A 25 4.10 1.84 22.28
N LEU A 26 3.00 2.53 22.54
CA LEU A 26 2.76 3.32 23.75
C LEU A 26 1.67 2.63 24.57
N ILE A 27 1.97 2.34 25.82
CA ILE A 27 1.05 1.68 26.76
C ILE A 27 0.88 2.57 28.00
N GLU A 28 -0.35 3.00 28.25
CA GLU A 28 -0.71 3.70 29.48
C GLU A 28 -0.82 2.71 30.63
N GLN A 29 -0.09 2.97 31.69
CA GLN A 29 -0.09 2.18 32.90
C GLN A 29 -1.21 2.64 33.84
N PRO A 30 -1.59 1.82 34.86
CA PRO A 30 -2.64 2.19 35.83
C PRO A 30 -2.35 3.47 36.63
N ASP A 31 -1.09 3.81 36.78
CA ASP A 31 -0.63 5.04 37.47
C ASP A 31 -0.66 6.29 36.57
N GLY A 32 -1.10 6.13 35.31
CA GLY A 32 -1.15 7.19 34.30
C GLY A 32 0.19 7.43 33.58
N SER A 33 1.27 6.75 33.98
CA SER A 33 2.52 6.79 33.22
C SER A 33 2.40 6.09 31.87
N VAL A 34 3.30 6.39 30.91
CA VAL A 34 3.30 5.79 29.58
C VAL A 34 4.60 5.04 29.37
N SER A 35 4.52 3.72 29.20
CA SER A 35 5.66 2.92 28.79
C SER A 35 5.77 2.91 27.26
N LYS A 36 7.02 2.97 26.77
CA LYS A 36 7.36 2.94 25.36
C LYS A 36 8.15 1.67 25.05
N HIS A 37 7.69 0.94 24.03
CA HIS A 37 8.36 -0.24 23.49
C HIS A 37 8.61 -0.01 22.00
N SER A 38 9.87 -0.09 21.57
CA SER A 38 10.23 0.05 20.15
C SER A 38 10.92 -1.21 19.66
N ARG A 39 10.56 -1.63 18.44
CA ARG A 39 11.14 -2.81 17.80
C ARG A 39 11.17 -2.65 16.29
N GLU A 40 12.19 -3.23 15.67
CA GLU A 40 12.32 -3.30 14.22
C GLU A 40 11.94 -4.68 13.69
N PHE A 41 11.29 -4.71 12.52
CA PHE A 41 10.91 -5.93 11.83
C PHE A 41 11.29 -5.82 10.35
N GLY A 42 11.68 -6.95 9.75
CA GLY A 42 11.95 -6.99 8.31
C GLY A 42 10.68 -6.86 7.45
N GLY A 43 10.86 -6.68 6.14
CA GLY A 43 9.77 -6.51 5.17
C GLY A 43 9.18 -7.82 4.63
N PHE A 44 9.64 -9.00 5.06
CA PHE A 44 9.12 -10.29 4.58
C PHE A 44 7.84 -10.70 5.31
N ARG A 45 7.06 -11.60 4.70
CA ARG A 45 5.80 -12.09 5.27
C ARG A 45 5.95 -12.68 6.68
N ARG A 46 7.06 -13.40 6.94
CA ARG A 46 7.36 -13.95 8.26
C ARG A 46 7.51 -12.83 9.31
N ASP A 47 8.15 -11.73 8.92
CA ASP A 47 8.45 -10.61 9.80
C ASP A 47 7.16 -9.80 10.09
N CYS A 48 6.32 -9.58 9.05
CA CYS A 48 4.98 -8.98 9.24
C CYS A 48 4.09 -9.83 10.15
N ARG A 49 4.20 -11.17 10.09
CA ARG A 49 3.48 -12.09 11.00
C ARG A 49 4.00 -11.94 12.43
N ALA A 50 5.33 -11.91 12.61
CA ALA A 50 5.94 -11.70 13.92
C ALA A 50 5.58 -10.33 14.53
N LEU A 51 5.53 -9.28 13.68
CA LEU A 51 5.06 -7.96 14.07
C LEU A 51 3.61 -8.00 14.58
N ALA A 52 2.70 -8.61 13.82
CA ALA A 52 1.30 -8.72 14.24
C ALA A 52 1.13 -9.53 15.53
N ALA A 53 1.88 -10.63 15.70
CA ALA A 53 1.88 -11.43 16.92
C ALA A 53 2.37 -10.62 18.13
N TRP A 54 3.48 -9.89 18.00
CA TRP A 54 3.99 -9.03 19.05
C TRP A 54 3.02 -7.92 19.47
N LEU A 55 2.32 -7.30 18.51
CA LEU A 55 1.29 -6.30 18.81
C LEU A 55 0.06 -6.90 19.50
N ALA A 56 -0.31 -8.13 19.13
CA ALA A 56 -1.39 -8.87 19.80
C ALA A 56 -1.02 -9.22 21.25
N GLU A 57 0.20 -9.69 21.52
CA GLU A 57 0.72 -9.95 22.87
C GLU A 57 0.66 -8.70 23.76
N LEU A 58 0.98 -7.53 23.18
CA LEU A 58 0.88 -6.24 23.88
C LEU A 58 -0.54 -5.69 23.96
N GLN A 59 -1.53 -6.40 23.43
CA GLN A 59 -2.94 -6.01 23.41
C GLN A 59 -3.17 -4.60 22.81
N VAL A 60 -2.48 -4.31 21.72
CA VAL A 60 -2.59 -3.01 21.03
C VAL A 60 -4.02 -2.83 20.47
N GLN A 61 -4.65 -1.72 20.83
CA GLN A 61 -6.03 -1.39 20.45
C GLN A 61 -6.11 -0.77 19.03
N LEU A 62 -5.12 0.05 18.69
CA LEU A 62 -5.04 0.77 17.42
C LEU A 62 -3.61 0.85 16.92
N VAL A 63 -3.43 0.51 15.67
CA VAL A 63 -2.18 0.68 14.93
C VAL A 63 -2.35 1.78 13.90
N VAL A 64 -1.42 2.73 13.83
CA VAL A 64 -1.40 3.76 12.79
C VAL A 64 -0.14 3.62 11.96
N MET A 65 -0.26 3.65 10.65
CA MET A 65 0.84 3.61 9.70
C MET A 65 0.64 4.59 8.55
N GLU A 66 1.74 5.08 8.00
CA GLU A 66 1.69 5.98 6.84
C GLU A 66 1.45 5.21 5.54
N SER A 67 0.71 5.82 4.60
CA SER A 67 0.38 5.25 3.29
C SER A 67 1.53 5.33 2.28
N THR A 68 2.78 5.11 2.69
CA THR A 68 3.95 5.19 1.81
C THR A 68 3.95 4.07 0.76
N GLY A 69 3.78 4.43 -0.50
CA GLY A 69 3.80 3.51 -1.64
C GLY A 69 2.80 2.35 -1.50
N ILE A 70 3.30 1.12 -1.66
CA ILE A 70 2.51 -0.11 -1.54
C ILE A 70 2.87 -0.95 -0.30
N TYR A 71 3.91 -0.54 0.44
CA TYR A 71 4.56 -1.37 1.47
C TYR A 71 3.66 -1.61 2.68
N TRP A 72 2.80 -0.65 3.03
CA TRP A 72 1.81 -0.77 4.10
C TRP A 72 0.83 -1.93 3.91
N LYS A 73 0.58 -2.36 2.65
CA LYS A 73 -0.44 -3.38 2.33
C LYS A 73 -0.16 -4.74 2.96
N SER A 74 1.11 -5.16 3.00
CA SER A 74 1.51 -6.43 3.61
C SER A 74 1.30 -6.39 5.12
N VAL A 75 1.76 -5.33 5.76
CA VAL A 75 1.58 -5.13 7.21
C VAL A 75 0.10 -5.08 7.56
N TYR A 76 -0.67 -4.25 6.87
CA TYR A 76 -2.12 -4.10 7.05
C TYR A 76 -2.85 -5.45 6.97
N ALA A 77 -2.55 -6.27 5.96
CA ALA A 77 -3.20 -7.57 5.79
C ALA A 77 -2.89 -8.54 6.95
N HIS A 78 -1.69 -8.49 7.53
CA HIS A 78 -1.35 -9.32 8.69
C HIS A 78 -2.03 -8.83 9.97
N LEU A 79 -2.14 -7.52 10.16
CA LEU A 79 -2.89 -6.92 11.27
C LEU A 79 -4.39 -7.24 11.17
N GLU A 80 -4.97 -7.07 9.97
CA GLU A 80 -6.37 -7.42 9.69
C GLU A 80 -6.66 -8.89 9.99
N ASN A 81 -5.79 -9.82 9.56
CA ASN A 81 -5.91 -11.25 9.86
C ASN A 81 -5.75 -11.58 11.35
N ALA A 82 -5.02 -10.76 12.11
CA ALA A 82 -4.88 -10.89 13.55
C ALA A 82 -6.01 -10.19 14.34
N GLY A 83 -6.99 -9.59 13.66
CA GLY A 83 -8.09 -8.84 14.29
C GLY A 83 -7.68 -7.52 14.93
N ILE A 84 -6.50 -6.98 14.58
CA ILE A 84 -6.00 -5.73 15.12
C ILE A 84 -6.49 -4.56 14.27
N THR A 85 -7.13 -3.58 14.91
CA THR A 85 -7.56 -2.36 14.22
C THR A 85 -6.36 -1.58 13.71
N ALA A 86 -6.30 -1.34 12.40
CA ALA A 86 -5.21 -0.61 11.77
C ALA A 86 -5.73 0.54 10.89
N TRP A 87 -5.14 1.72 11.05
CA TRP A 87 -5.41 2.90 10.24
C TRP A 87 -4.21 3.21 9.35
N VAL A 88 -4.49 3.38 8.07
CA VAL A 88 -3.52 3.89 7.11
C VAL A 88 -3.80 5.36 6.91
N VAL A 89 -2.84 6.22 7.21
CA VAL A 89 -3.01 7.67 7.19
C VAL A 89 -2.19 8.31 6.08
N ASN A 90 -2.68 9.44 5.55
CA ASN A 90 -1.97 10.16 4.52
C ASN A 90 -0.87 11.02 5.15
N ALA A 91 0.36 10.90 4.65
CA ALA A 91 1.55 11.66 5.05
C ALA A 91 1.31 13.18 5.10
N HIS A 92 0.55 13.71 4.16
CA HIS A 92 0.23 15.13 4.10
C HIS A 92 -0.45 15.65 5.38
N PHE A 93 -1.38 14.88 5.93
CA PHE A 93 -2.07 15.28 7.16
C PHE A 93 -1.18 15.18 8.39
N ILE A 94 -0.30 14.20 8.45
CA ILE A 94 0.60 13.98 9.60
C ILE A 94 1.60 15.13 9.75
N LYS A 95 2.15 15.61 8.62
CA LYS A 95 3.16 16.68 8.60
C LYS A 95 2.63 18.05 9.07
N HIS A 96 1.34 18.25 9.00
CA HIS A 96 0.70 19.52 9.38
C HIS A 96 0.19 19.54 10.82
N VAL A 97 0.32 18.46 11.57
CA VAL A 97 -0.05 18.45 13.00
C VAL A 97 1.07 19.12 13.81
N PRO A 98 0.78 20.22 14.52
CA PRO A 98 1.79 20.92 15.32
C PRO A 98 2.20 20.09 16.54
N GLY A 99 3.40 20.37 17.08
CA GLY A 99 3.88 19.79 18.34
C GLY A 99 4.83 18.59 18.21
N ARG A 100 5.29 18.24 16.99
CA ARG A 100 6.33 17.24 16.80
C ARG A 100 7.67 17.77 17.33
N LYS A 101 8.34 17.00 18.17
CA LYS A 101 9.73 17.23 18.59
C LYS A 101 10.66 16.69 17.49
N THR A 102 11.77 17.37 17.23
CA THR A 102 12.72 17.07 16.13
C THR A 102 13.44 15.74 16.29
N ASP A 103 13.61 15.27 17.52
CA ASP A 103 14.30 14.04 17.92
C ASP A 103 13.37 12.81 18.08
N MET A 104 12.08 12.98 17.81
CA MET A 104 11.08 11.91 17.89
C MET A 104 11.06 11.07 16.61
N LEU A 105 11.13 9.74 16.74
CA LEU A 105 10.98 8.80 15.62
C LEU A 105 9.62 8.95 14.95
N ASP A 106 9.56 8.70 13.63
CA ASP A 106 8.32 8.79 12.87
C ASP A 106 7.25 7.80 13.38
N SER A 107 7.66 6.60 13.76
CA SER A 107 6.76 5.60 14.38
C SER A 107 6.24 6.07 15.76
N GLU A 108 7.08 6.72 16.56
CA GLU A 108 6.67 7.27 17.85
C GLU A 108 5.67 8.41 17.68
N TRP A 109 5.93 9.31 16.72
CA TRP A 109 5.00 10.39 16.39
C TRP A 109 3.63 9.87 15.97
N LEU A 110 3.59 8.84 15.09
CA LEU A 110 2.34 8.18 14.71
C LEU A 110 1.60 7.58 15.90
N ALA A 111 2.33 6.93 16.83
CA ALA A 111 1.73 6.37 18.05
C ALA A 111 1.16 7.48 18.96
N VAL A 112 1.85 8.61 19.11
CA VAL A 112 1.35 9.76 19.86
C VAL A 112 0.08 10.33 19.23
N LEU A 113 0.07 10.52 17.91
CA LEU A 113 -1.10 11.01 17.19
C LEU A 113 -2.29 10.05 17.32
N ALA A 114 -2.04 8.73 17.23
CA ALA A 114 -3.04 7.69 17.45
C ALA A 114 -3.65 7.77 18.84
N ARG A 115 -2.80 7.92 19.87
CA ARG A 115 -3.21 7.97 21.27
C ARG A 115 -4.22 9.08 21.55
N PHE A 116 -4.01 10.25 20.97
CA PHE A 116 -4.88 11.41 21.16
C PHE A 116 -5.97 11.57 20.09
N GLY A 117 -6.11 10.63 19.15
CA GLY A 117 -7.10 10.71 18.08
C GLY A 117 -6.88 11.86 17.08
N LEU A 118 -5.64 12.34 16.96
CA LEU A 118 -5.28 13.47 16.10
C LEU A 118 -5.07 13.10 14.63
N VAL A 119 -5.29 11.83 14.28
CA VAL A 119 -5.22 11.32 12.91
C VAL A 119 -6.52 10.65 12.52
N ARG A 120 -6.81 10.72 11.23
CA ARG A 120 -7.96 10.03 10.62
C ARG A 120 -7.47 8.98 9.64
N GLY A 121 -7.93 7.75 9.83
CA GLY A 121 -7.66 6.65 8.89
C GLY A 121 -8.30 6.89 7.53
N SER A 122 -7.55 6.57 6.47
CA SER A 122 -8.09 6.48 5.11
C SER A 122 -9.03 5.29 5.01
N PHE A 123 -10.06 5.41 4.19
CA PHE A 123 -10.95 4.28 3.92
C PHE A 123 -10.20 3.18 3.15
N ILE A 124 -10.06 2.02 3.77
CA ILE A 124 -9.52 0.82 3.14
C ILE A 124 -10.70 -0.14 2.87
N PRO A 125 -11.02 -0.45 1.61
CA PRO A 125 -12.11 -1.37 1.29
C PRO A 125 -11.88 -2.76 1.91
N PRO A 126 -12.95 -3.55 2.15
CA PRO A 126 -12.84 -4.95 2.52
C PRO A 126 -11.97 -5.76 1.56
N LYS A 127 -11.43 -6.87 2.03
CA LYS A 127 -10.42 -7.68 1.31
C LYS A 127 -10.90 -8.12 -0.08
N ASP A 128 -12.11 -8.64 -0.18
CA ASP A 128 -12.75 -9.07 -1.43
C ASP A 128 -12.83 -7.95 -2.48
N LEU A 129 -13.22 -6.75 -2.06
CA LEU A 129 -13.25 -5.56 -2.93
C LEU A 129 -11.84 -5.10 -3.32
N ARG A 130 -10.84 -5.24 -2.44
CA ARG A 130 -9.44 -4.94 -2.79
C ARG A 130 -8.91 -5.89 -3.85
N GLU A 131 -9.22 -7.19 -3.73
CA GLU A 131 -8.85 -8.24 -4.69
C GLU A 131 -9.54 -8.02 -6.04
N LEU A 132 -10.84 -7.77 -6.06
CA LEU A 132 -11.59 -7.45 -7.27
C LEU A 132 -11.02 -6.21 -7.98
N ARG A 133 -10.71 -5.15 -7.25
CA ARG A 133 -10.08 -3.94 -7.79
C ARG A 133 -8.70 -4.24 -8.40
N LEU A 134 -7.91 -5.11 -7.79
CA LEU A 134 -6.61 -5.51 -8.31
C LEU A 134 -6.76 -6.21 -9.65
N VAL A 135 -7.63 -7.22 -9.74
CA VAL A 135 -7.89 -7.99 -10.99
C VAL A 135 -8.44 -7.08 -12.08
N SER A 136 -9.42 -6.22 -11.77
CA SER A 136 -10.03 -5.30 -12.74
C SER A 136 -9.00 -4.30 -13.30
N ARG A 137 -8.14 -3.75 -12.44
CA ARG A 137 -7.06 -2.84 -12.86
C ARG A 137 -6.01 -3.55 -13.70
N TYR A 138 -5.67 -4.78 -13.35
CA TYR A 138 -4.72 -5.58 -14.10
C TYR A 138 -5.26 -5.90 -15.51
N ARG A 139 -6.52 -6.35 -15.61
CA ARG A 139 -7.21 -6.57 -16.90
C ARG A 139 -7.17 -5.33 -17.79
N ARG A 140 -7.52 -4.16 -17.22
CA ARG A 140 -7.51 -2.88 -17.96
C ARG A 140 -6.10 -2.54 -18.45
N LYS A 141 -5.06 -2.77 -17.64
CA LYS A 141 -3.67 -2.56 -18.03
C LYS A 141 -3.25 -3.49 -19.16
N LEU A 142 -3.61 -4.78 -19.12
CA LEU A 142 -3.31 -5.73 -20.18
C LEU A 142 -4.00 -5.33 -21.50
N SER A 143 -5.27 -4.95 -21.46
CA SER A 143 -5.99 -4.47 -22.66
C SER A 143 -5.33 -3.23 -23.27
N ALA A 144 -4.95 -2.26 -22.44
CA ALA A 144 -4.23 -1.07 -22.91
C ALA A 144 -2.86 -1.40 -23.49
N THR A 145 -2.13 -2.34 -22.89
CA THR A 145 -0.84 -2.81 -23.41
C THR A 145 -1.01 -3.51 -24.76
N CYS A 146 -2.02 -4.37 -24.90
CA CYS A 146 -2.34 -5.05 -26.16
C CYS A 146 -2.63 -4.02 -27.27
N ALA A 147 -3.51 -3.06 -27.02
CA ALA A 147 -3.80 -1.99 -27.98
C ALA A 147 -2.55 -1.18 -28.38
N SER A 148 -1.67 -0.89 -27.40
CA SER A 148 -0.41 -0.20 -27.66
C SER A 148 0.52 -1.02 -28.58
N GLN A 149 0.62 -2.33 -28.41
CA GLN A 149 1.42 -3.19 -29.28
C GLN A 149 0.84 -3.29 -30.69
N ILE A 150 -0.49 -3.39 -30.82
CA ILE A 150 -1.18 -3.35 -32.13
C ILE A 150 -0.88 -2.03 -32.85
N ASN A 151 -0.96 -0.91 -32.16
CA ASN A 151 -0.63 0.40 -32.75
C ASN A 151 0.85 0.52 -33.17
N ARG A 152 1.77 -0.12 -32.44
CA ARG A 152 3.19 -0.20 -32.83
C ARG A 152 3.37 -1.02 -34.11
N LEU A 153 2.69 -2.17 -34.21
CA LEU A 153 2.72 -3.00 -35.41
C LEU A 153 2.18 -2.22 -36.63
N HIS A 154 1.07 -1.50 -36.49
CA HIS A 154 0.56 -0.61 -37.54
C HIS A 154 1.64 0.38 -38.01
N LYS A 155 2.28 1.08 -37.08
CA LYS A 155 3.31 2.07 -37.42
C LYS A 155 4.51 1.45 -38.15
N MET A 156 4.95 0.27 -37.72
CA MET A 156 6.07 -0.44 -38.34
C MET A 156 5.73 -0.86 -39.78
N LEU A 157 4.51 -1.38 -40.03
CA LEU A 157 4.04 -1.75 -41.36
C LEU A 157 3.89 -0.53 -42.26
N ASP A 158 3.30 0.54 -41.74
CA ASP A 158 3.13 1.81 -42.44
C ASP A 158 4.48 2.46 -42.83
N ASP A 159 5.48 2.38 -41.96
CA ASP A 159 6.84 2.85 -42.18
C ASP A 159 7.53 2.05 -43.30
N GLY A 160 7.29 0.73 -43.36
CA GLY A 160 7.70 -0.15 -44.45
C GLY A 160 6.86 -0.05 -45.73
N GLY A 161 5.93 0.90 -45.79
CA GLY A 161 5.05 1.09 -46.95
C GLY A 161 3.90 0.06 -47.08
N ILE A 162 3.70 -0.80 -46.08
CA ILE A 162 2.69 -1.87 -46.08
C ILE A 162 1.42 -1.36 -45.40
N LYS A 163 0.40 -1.04 -46.21
CA LYS A 163 -0.89 -0.48 -45.73
C LYS A 163 -1.89 -1.57 -45.34
N LEU A 164 -1.48 -2.48 -44.42
CA LEU A 164 -2.31 -3.63 -44.06
C LEU A 164 -3.67 -3.20 -43.46
N GLY A 165 -3.72 -2.10 -42.71
CA GLY A 165 -4.96 -1.54 -42.16
C GLY A 165 -5.98 -1.07 -43.18
N ALA A 166 -5.60 -0.89 -44.50
CA ALA A 166 -6.52 -0.62 -45.58
C ALA A 166 -7.19 -1.90 -46.13
N VAL A 167 -6.61 -3.07 -45.83
CA VAL A 167 -7.07 -4.37 -46.36
C VAL A 167 -7.84 -5.16 -45.31
N VAL A 168 -7.46 -5.02 -44.03
CA VAL A 168 -8.08 -5.76 -42.91
C VAL A 168 -8.66 -4.79 -41.87
N ALA A 169 -9.86 -5.12 -41.38
CA ALA A 169 -10.53 -4.30 -40.38
C ALA A 169 -9.85 -4.44 -38.96
N ASP A 170 -9.26 -5.60 -38.68
CA ASP A 170 -8.56 -5.89 -37.40
C ASP A 170 -7.19 -6.51 -37.69
N ILE A 171 -6.14 -5.74 -37.45
CA ILE A 171 -4.77 -6.19 -37.65
C ILE A 171 -4.35 -7.25 -36.62
N GLY A 172 -5.05 -7.35 -35.47
CA GLY A 172 -4.92 -8.41 -34.50
C GLY A 172 -5.65 -9.70 -34.84
N GLY A 173 -6.47 -9.72 -35.86
CA GLY A 173 -7.27 -10.86 -36.32
C GLY A 173 -6.45 -12.00 -36.93
N VAL A 174 -7.07 -13.15 -37.08
CA VAL A 174 -6.40 -14.37 -37.58
C VAL A 174 -5.78 -14.18 -38.96
N SER A 175 -6.55 -13.62 -39.90
CA SER A 175 -6.10 -13.37 -41.30
C SER A 175 -4.93 -12.38 -41.34
N ALA A 176 -5.03 -11.28 -40.63
CA ALA A 176 -3.96 -10.28 -40.54
C ALA A 176 -2.67 -10.85 -39.95
N ARG A 177 -2.78 -11.67 -38.91
CA ARG A 177 -1.61 -12.37 -38.31
C ARG A 177 -0.95 -13.33 -39.31
N ALA A 178 -1.74 -14.04 -40.12
CA ALA A 178 -1.21 -14.91 -41.18
C ALA A 178 -0.47 -14.10 -42.25
N MET A 179 -1.04 -12.95 -42.67
CA MET A 179 -0.38 -12.05 -43.63
C MET A 179 0.93 -11.47 -43.09
N VAL A 180 0.93 -11.02 -41.81
CA VAL A 180 2.15 -10.51 -41.17
C VAL A 180 3.21 -11.61 -41.04
N ARG A 181 2.81 -12.84 -40.73
CA ARG A 181 3.73 -13.98 -40.67
C ARG A 181 4.32 -14.26 -42.09
N GLY A 182 3.53 -14.30 -43.12
CA GLY A 182 4.03 -14.44 -44.48
C GLY A 182 5.02 -13.34 -44.89
N LEU A 183 4.80 -12.10 -44.45
CA LEU A 183 5.74 -10.99 -44.69
C LEU A 183 7.09 -11.16 -43.94
N ILE A 184 7.10 -11.89 -42.85
CA ILE A 184 8.33 -12.16 -42.07
C ILE A 184 9.11 -13.33 -42.68
N GLU A 185 8.38 -14.32 -43.19
CA GLU A 185 8.97 -15.55 -43.74
C GLU A 185 9.47 -15.37 -45.18
N GLY A 186 9.08 -14.30 -45.89
CA GLY A 186 9.44 -14.02 -47.30
C GLY A 186 8.49 -14.70 -48.27
#